data_cf06df067b577346a25960fb1702fedb
#
_entry.id   cf06df067b577346a25960fb1702fedb
#
_cell.length_a   1.000
_cell.length_b   1.000
_cell.length_c   1.000
_cell.angle_alpha   90.00
_cell.angle_beta   90.00
_cell.angle_gamma   90.00
#
_symmetry.space_group_name_H-M   'P 1'
#
loop_
_entity.id
_entity.type
_entity.pdbx_description
1 polymer ?
#
loop_
_entity_poly.entity_id
_entity_poly.type
_entity_poly.pdbx_seq_one_letter_code
_entity_poly.pdbx_strand_id
1 'polypeptide(L)'
;MGLRVIYIFSHDSIGLGEDGPTHQPIEQLTGLRAIPNLNVFRPADINETLECWEIALKSVGNPSVIALSRQKVSYINPKNSKENKCEKGAYIVNITSHESNVTIIASGTEVELALKVQERLKENNIHSKVVSMPCIELFYKQ
;
A
#
# COMPACT_ATOMS: atom_id res chain seq x y z
N MET A 1 -9.25 -8.26 22.13
CA MET A 1 -10.52 -7.68 22.60
C MET A 1 -11.53 -7.43 21.47
N GLY A 2 -11.15 -7.54 20.21
CA GLY A 2 -12.04 -7.34 19.07
C GLY A 2 -12.65 -5.91 18.97
N LEU A 3 -11.89 -4.92 19.37
CA LEU A 3 -12.32 -3.52 19.33
C LEU A 3 -11.92 -2.87 18.02
N ARG A 4 -12.82 -2.07 17.45
CA ARG A 4 -12.54 -1.23 16.29
C ARG A 4 -11.77 0.01 16.74
N VAL A 5 -10.45 -0.07 16.68
CA VAL A 5 -9.54 1.06 16.93
C VAL A 5 -8.76 1.32 15.65
N ILE A 6 -8.60 2.57 15.28
CA ILE A 6 -7.79 2.99 14.13
C ILE A 6 -6.58 3.74 14.65
N TYR A 7 -5.40 3.20 14.37
CA TYR A 7 -4.11 3.82 14.69
C TYR A 7 -3.55 4.48 13.44
N ILE A 8 -3.16 5.75 13.55
CA ILE A 8 -2.53 6.48 12.47
C ILE A 8 -1.07 6.70 12.84
N PHE A 9 -0.17 6.15 12.02
CA PHE A 9 1.27 6.32 12.17
C PHE A 9 1.83 7.03 10.94
N SER A 10 2.60 8.06 11.15
CA SER A 10 3.44 8.66 10.10
C SER A 10 4.83 8.02 10.10
N HIS A 11 5.64 8.28 9.06
CA HIS A 11 6.98 7.74 8.92
C HIS A 11 6.96 6.21 8.73
N ASP A 12 6.32 5.76 7.65
CA ASP A 12 6.13 4.34 7.32
C ASP A 12 7.41 3.61 6.89
N SER A 13 8.50 4.34 6.62
CA SER A 13 9.73 3.79 6.05
C SER A 13 10.96 4.64 6.34
N ILE A 14 12.12 4.23 5.80
CA ILE A 14 13.36 5.00 5.84
C ILE A 14 13.35 6.23 4.91
N GLY A 15 12.29 6.46 4.17
CA GLY A 15 12.11 7.56 3.21
C GLY A 15 11.98 8.93 3.88
N LEU A 16 12.97 9.27 4.68
CA LEU A 16 13.09 10.51 5.43
C LEU A 16 14.55 10.95 5.43
N GLY A 17 14.81 12.24 5.27
CA GLY A 17 16.20 12.76 5.24
C GLY A 17 16.68 13.33 6.56
N GLU A 18 16.02 14.35 7.05
CA GLU A 18 16.57 15.28 8.04
C GLU A 18 16.53 14.77 9.48
N ASP A 19 15.51 14.02 9.87
CA ASP A 19 15.31 13.61 11.27
C ASP A 19 16.19 12.41 11.67
N GLY A 20 16.86 11.77 10.71
CA GLY A 20 17.79 10.68 10.93
C GLY A 20 17.16 9.36 11.41
N PRO A 21 17.98 8.44 11.92
CA PRO A 21 17.58 7.04 12.16
C PRO A 21 16.50 6.87 13.23
N THR A 22 16.30 7.85 14.11
CA THR A 22 15.22 7.80 15.12
C THR A 22 13.81 7.88 14.52
N HIS A 23 13.70 8.34 13.27
CA HIS A 23 12.44 8.49 12.54
C HIS A 23 12.38 7.62 11.28
N GLN A 24 13.30 6.67 11.13
CA GLN A 24 13.44 5.77 9.99
C GLN A 24 13.10 4.32 10.40
N PRO A 25 11.82 3.95 10.48
CA PRO A 25 11.42 2.60 10.86
C PRO A 25 11.86 1.59 9.80
N ILE A 26 12.24 0.38 10.25
CA ILE A 26 12.66 -0.73 9.40
C ILE A 26 11.74 -1.94 9.63
N GLU A 27 11.67 -2.43 10.89
CA GLU A 27 10.97 -3.66 11.28
C GLU A 27 9.53 -3.44 11.74
N GLN A 28 9.09 -2.22 11.96
CA GLN A 28 7.82 -1.88 12.61
C GLN A 28 6.61 -2.44 11.85
N LEU A 29 6.60 -2.33 10.51
CA LEU A 29 5.50 -2.88 9.72
C LEU A 29 5.44 -4.40 9.83
N THR A 30 6.58 -5.08 9.82
CA THR A 30 6.65 -6.54 9.99
C THR A 30 6.14 -6.95 11.36
N GLY A 31 6.57 -6.24 12.41
CA GLY A 31 6.09 -6.45 13.77
C GLY A 31 4.58 -6.25 13.92
N LEU A 32 4.03 -5.21 13.32
CA LEU A 32 2.58 -4.95 13.32
C LEU A 32 1.81 -6.05 12.60
N ARG A 33 2.30 -6.54 11.45
CA ARG A 33 1.68 -7.63 10.68
C ARG A 33 1.70 -8.98 11.39
N ALA A 34 2.60 -9.16 12.35
CA ALA A 34 2.63 -10.35 13.19
C ALA A 34 1.53 -10.36 14.29
N ILE A 35 0.84 -9.25 14.51
CA ILE A 35 -0.23 -9.14 15.51
C ILE A 35 -1.52 -9.76 14.95
N PRO A 36 -2.09 -10.79 15.60
CA PRO A 36 -3.32 -11.42 15.12
C PRO A 36 -4.49 -10.42 15.05
N ASN A 37 -5.30 -10.53 14.02
CA ASN A 37 -6.51 -9.72 13.78
C ASN A 37 -6.26 -8.22 13.58
N LEU A 38 -5.04 -7.76 13.40
CA LEU A 38 -4.71 -6.39 13.06
C LEU A 38 -4.64 -6.24 11.54
N ASN A 39 -5.40 -5.31 10.96
CA ASN A 39 -5.23 -4.93 9.57
C ASN A 39 -4.17 -3.81 9.49
N VAL A 40 -3.14 -4.00 8.68
CA VAL A 40 -2.06 -3.03 8.50
C VAL A 40 -2.10 -2.47 7.09
N PHE A 41 -2.57 -1.24 6.96
CA PHE A 41 -2.67 -0.51 5.71
C PHE A 41 -1.41 0.34 5.49
N ARG A 42 -0.86 0.28 4.30
CA ARG A 42 0.23 1.13 3.83
C ARG A 42 -0.13 1.71 2.46
N PRO A 43 -0.93 2.79 2.42
CA PRO A 43 -1.43 3.38 1.19
C PRO A 43 -0.32 4.10 0.40
N ALA A 44 -0.43 4.05 -0.93
CA ALA A 44 0.54 4.64 -1.84
C ALA A 44 0.26 6.11 -2.19
N ASP A 45 -1.01 6.52 -2.15
CA ASP A 45 -1.42 7.89 -2.46
C ASP A 45 -2.65 8.31 -1.64
N ILE A 46 -3.17 9.49 -1.91
CA ILE A 46 -4.35 10.03 -1.21
C ILE A 46 -5.61 9.21 -1.46
N ASN A 47 -5.79 8.65 -2.65
CA ASN A 47 -6.96 7.82 -2.96
C ASN A 47 -6.92 6.52 -2.18
N GLU A 48 -5.79 5.82 -2.20
CA GLU A 48 -5.63 4.62 -1.36
C GLU A 48 -5.79 4.96 0.13
N THR A 49 -5.32 6.12 0.58
CA THR A 49 -5.51 6.55 1.96
C THR A 49 -6.99 6.67 2.30
N LEU A 50 -7.80 7.32 1.45
CA LEU A 50 -9.24 7.45 1.65
C LEU A 50 -9.94 6.09 1.63
N GLU A 51 -9.55 5.21 0.71
CA GLU A 51 -10.08 3.86 0.57
C GLU A 51 -9.75 2.99 1.80
N CYS A 52 -8.51 3.08 2.31
CA CYS A 52 -8.10 2.40 3.54
C CYS A 52 -8.86 2.92 4.77
N TRP A 53 -9.11 4.23 4.85
CA TRP A 53 -9.94 4.82 5.90
C TRP A 53 -11.36 4.26 5.86
N GLU A 54 -11.98 4.18 4.68
CA GLU A 54 -13.31 3.63 4.51
C GLU A 54 -13.39 2.17 5.01
N ILE A 55 -12.39 1.35 4.64
CA ILE A 55 -12.31 -0.05 5.09
C ILE A 55 -12.14 -0.12 6.61
N ALA A 56 -11.22 0.67 7.18
CA ALA A 56 -10.97 0.70 8.61
C ALA A 56 -12.21 1.12 9.42
N LEU A 57 -12.98 2.08 8.92
CA LEU A 57 -14.24 2.52 9.53
C LEU A 57 -15.34 1.45 9.45
N LYS A 58 -15.37 0.65 8.38
CA LYS A 58 -16.33 -0.46 8.21
C LYS A 58 -15.91 -1.73 8.95
N SER A 59 -14.65 -1.86 9.33
CA SER A 59 -14.11 -3.06 9.97
C SER A 59 -14.65 -3.21 11.40
N VAL A 60 -15.56 -4.15 11.59
CA VAL A 60 -16.13 -4.45 12.91
C VAL A 60 -15.33 -5.59 13.55
N GLY A 61 -14.85 -5.37 14.77
CA GLY A 61 -14.15 -6.39 15.54
C GLY A 61 -12.65 -6.54 15.24
N ASN A 62 -12.10 -5.77 14.31
CA ASN A 62 -10.68 -5.74 13.98
C ASN A 62 -10.11 -4.33 14.13
N PRO A 63 -9.03 -4.14 14.89
CA PRO A 63 -8.27 -2.90 14.85
C PRO A 63 -7.55 -2.72 13.51
N SER A 64 -7.25 -1.50 13.16
CA SER A 64 -6.55 -1.14 11.94
C SER A 64 -5.40 -0.17 12.23
N VAL A 65 -4.27 -0.36 11.55
CA VAL A 65 -3.18 0.61 11.47
C VAL A 65 -3.16 1.18 10.07
N ILE A 66 -3.04 2.50 9.95
CA ILE A 66 -2.76 3.17 8.68
C ILE A 66 -1.40 3.83 8.81
N ALA A 67 -0.41 3.25 8.14
CA ALA A 67 0.97 3.74 8.12
C ALA A 67 1.16 4.67 6.92
N LEU A 68 1.36 5.95 7.20
CA LEU A 68 1.47 7.00 6.21
C LEU A 68 2.94 7.40 6.00
N SER A 69 3.28 7.75 4.77
CA SER A 69 4.60 8.29 4.43
C SER A 69 4.82 9.66 5.05
N ARG A 70 6.09 9.99 5.34
CA ARG A 70 6.50 11.36 5.70
C ARG A 70 6.70 12.23 4.46
N GLN A 71 7.25 11.66 3.41
CA GLN A 71 7.51 12.35 2.15
C GLN A 71 6.23 12.53 1.33
N LYS A 72 6.28 13.49 0.42
CA LYS A 72 5.23 13.67 -0.58
C LYS A 72 5.19 12.48 -1.52
N VAL A 73 3.99 12.08 -1.90
CA VAL A 73 3.74 11.02 -2.87
C VAL A 73 3.00 11.58 -4.08
N SER A 74 3.29 11.00 -5.25
CA SER A 74 2.61 11.35 -6.48
C SER A 74 1.21 10.73 -6.55
N TYR A 75 0.34 11.34 -7.30
CA TYR A 75 -0.97 10.81 -7.61
C TYR A 75 -0.82 9.63 -8.58
N ILE A 76 -1.03 8.42 -8.09
CA ILE A 76 -0.76 7.21 -8.87
C ILE A 76 -1.95 6.80 -9.71
N ASN A 77 -3.15 7.01 -9.20
CA ASN A 77 -4.37 6.53 -9.83
C ASN A 77 -5.46 7.60 -9.80
N PRO A 78 -5.66 8.36 -10.90
CA PRO A 78 -6.76 9.30 -10.98
C PRO A 78 -8.08 8.54 -10.78
N LYS A 79 -8.82 8.95 -9.76
CA LYS A 79 -10.04 8.28 -9.33
C LYS A 79 -11.15 8.43 -10.38
N ASN A 80 -11.40 7.39 -11.14
CA ASN A 80 -12.55 7.31 -12.05
C ASN A 80 -13.53 6.17 -11.66
N SER A 81 -13.30 5.49 -10.53
CA SER A 81 -14.12 4.38 -10.05
C SER A 81 -14.82 4.75 -8.76
N LYS A 82 -16.09 4.33 -8.62
CA LYS A 82 -16.83 4.40 -7.35
C LYS A 82 -16.49 3.21 -6.43
N GLU A 83 -15.78 2.22 -6.94
CA GLU A 83 -15.40 1.02 -6.20
C GLU A 83 -14.14 1.29 -5.39
N ASN A 84 -14.10 0.79 -4.16
CA ASN A 84 -12.94 0.79 -3.30
C ASN A 84 -11.97 -0.30 -3.77
N LYS A 85 -10.87 0.09 -4.40
CA LYS A 85 -9.87 -0.84 -4.96
C LYS A 85 -9.07 -1.57 -3.89
N CYS A 86 -8.94 -0.96 -2.71
CA CYS A 86 -8.19 -1.52 -1.59
C CYS A 86 -8.97 -2.58 -0.82
N GLU A 87 -10.28 -2.77 -1.09
CA GLU A 87 -11.17 -3.65 -0.32
C GLU A 87 -10.65 -5.09 -0.25
N LYS A 88 -10.04 -5.58 -1.32
CA LYS A 88 -9.41 -6.91 -1.39
C LYS A 88 -7.94 -6.94 -0.97
N GLY A 89 -7.43 -5.85 -0.42
CA GLY A 89 -6.05 -5.75 0.06
C GLY A 89 -4.98 -5.58 -1.01
N ALA A 90 -5.29 -5.88 -2.28
CA ALA A 90 -4.41 -5.67 -3.43
C ALA A 90 -5.21 -5.48 -4.72
N TYR A 91 -4.64 -4.71 -5.67
CA TYR A 91 -5.24 -4.51 -7.00
C TYR A 91 -4.15 -4.19 -8.04
N ILE A 92 -4.47 -4.44 -9.31
CA ILE A 92 -3.58 -4.08 -10.42
C ILE A 92 -3.69 -2.58 -10.67
N VAL A 93 -2.57 -1.86 -10.49
CA VAL A 93 -2.48 -0.42 -10.78
C VAL A 93 -2.32 -0.19 -12.28
N ASN A 94 -1.41 -0.92 -12.90
CA ASN A 94 -1.10 -0.80 -14.32
C ASN A 94 -0.63 -2.12 -14.92
N ILE A 95 -0.91 -2.33 -16.19
CA ILE A 95 -0.49 -3.49 -16.97
C ILE A 95 -0.08 -3.05 -18.36
N THR A 96 1.08 -3.47 -18.85
CA THR A 96 1.59 -3.11 -20.19
C THR A 96 1.13 -4.08 -21.27
N SER A 97 0.77 -5.31 -20.92
CA SER A 97 0.20 -6.33 -21.80
C SER A 97 -0.50 -7.41 -20.99
N HIS A 98 -1.54 -8.04 -21.56
CA HIS A 98 -2.20 -9.19 -20.93
C HIS A 98 -1.26 -10.38 -20.75
N GLU A 99 -0.24 -10.53 -21.62
CA GLU A 99 0.83 -11.54 -21.52
C GLU A 99 2.04 -11.00 -20.74
N SER A 100 1.82 -10.56 -19.52
CA SER A 100 2.90 -10.03 -18.69
C SER A 100 3.78 -11.14 -18.14
N ASN A 101 5.09 -11.04 -18.37
CA ASN A 101 6.10 -11.98 -17.89
C ASN A 101 6.51 -11.70 -16.43
N VAL A 102 6.32 -10.46 -15.98
CA VAL A 102 6.76 -9.98 -14.67
C VAL A 102 5.59 -9.36 -13.92
N THR A 103 5.46 -9.69 -12.63
CA THR A 103 4.57 -9.00 -11.70
C THR A 103 5.40 -8.29 -10.65
N ILE A 104 5.23 -6.98 -10.52
CA ILE A 104 5.88 -6.15 -9.51
C ILE A 104 4.83 -5.84 -8.46
N ILE A 105 5.08 -6.27 -7.22
CA ILE A 105 4.17 -6.01 -6.09
C ILE A 105 4.84 -5.00 -5.18
N ALA A 106 4.11 -3.95 -4.83
CA ALA A 106 4.61 -2.89 -3.97
C ALA A 106 3.49 -2.34 -3.07
N SER A 107 3.85 -1.60 -2.03
CA SER A 107 2.93 -0.88 -1.15
C SER A 107 3.50 0.48 -0.77
N GLY A 108 2.66 1.42 -0.39
CA GLY A 108 3.11 2.75 0.00
C GLY A 108 3.88 3.45 -1.11
N THR A 109 4.90 4.19 -0.74
CA THR A 109 5.71 5.00 -1.67
C THR A 109 6.42 4.20 -2.75
N GLU A 110 6.67 2.89 -2.52
CA GLU A 110 7.34 2.02 -3.49
C GLU A 110 6.48 1.69 -4.71
N VAL A 111 5.16 1.95 -4.66
CA VAL A 111 4.29 1.78 -5.85
C VAL A 111 4.68 2.74 -6.97
N GLU A 112 5.03 3.99 -6.65
CA GLU A 112 5.56 4.95 -7.64
C GLU A 112 6.87 4.45 -8.25
N LEU A 113 7.76 3.90 -7.43
CA LEU A 113 9.01 3.29 -7.90
C LEU A 113 8.75 2.10 -8.81
N ALA A 114 7.79 1.24 -8.45
CA ALA A 114 7.37 0.09 -9.25
C ALA A 114 6.87 0.50 -10.65
N LEU A 115 6.11 1.59 -10.74
CA LEU A 115 5.65 2.14 -12.01
C LEU A 115 6.81 2.66 -12.87
N LYS A 116 7.79 3.35 -12.27
CA LYS A 116 9.02 3.78 -12.97
C LYS A 116 9.85 2.59 -13.47
N VAL A 117 9.93 1.53 -12.68
CA VAL A 117 10.58 0.26 -13.10
C VAL A 117 9.83 -0.36 -14.27
N GLN A 118 8.49 -0.38 -14.22
CA GLN A 118 7.66 -0.88 -15.32
C GLN A 118 7.94 -0.16 -16.64
N GLU A 119 8.08 1.17 -16.61
CA GLU A 119 8.42 1.95 -17.81
C GLU A 119 9.78 1.55 -18.39
N ARG A 120 10.79 1.36 -17.51
CA ARG A 120 12.12 0.88 -17.92
C ARG A 120 12.11 -0.53 -18.50
N LEU A 121 11.32 -1.43 -17.93
CA LEU A 121 11.14 -2.78 -18.47
C LEU A 121 10.50 -2.75 -19.85
N LYS A 122 9.49 -1.88 -20.06
CA LYS A 122 8.83 -1.71 -21.34
C LYS A 122 9.80 -1.22 -22.43
N GLU A 123 10.74 -0.32 -22.10
CA GLU A 123 11.80 0.12 -23.04
C GLU A 123 12.67 -1.05 -23.52
N ASN A 124 12.75 -2.12 -22.74
CA ASN A 124 13.48 -3.35 -23.06
C ASN A 124 12.56 -4.48 -23.56
N ASN A 125 11.34 -4.18 -24.01
CA ASN A 125 10.33 -5.11 -24.48
C ASN A 125 9.94 -6.19 -23.43
N ILE A 126 10.08 -5.90 -22.14
CA ILE A 126 9.64 -6.77 -21.05
C ILE A 126 8.28 -6.28 -20.58
N HIS A 127 7.25 -7.09 -20.83
CA HIS A 127 5.89 -6.79 -20.38
C HIS A 127 5.70 -7.13 -18.91
N SER A 128 5.11 -6.20 -18.18
CA SER A 128 4.92 -6.34 -16.74
C SER A 128 3.60 -5.77 -16.28
N LYS A 129 3.18 -6.17 -15.09
CA LYS A 129 2.08 -5.58 -14.34
C LYS A 129 2.56 -5.10 -12.99
N VAL A 130 2.02 -3.98 -12.53
CA VAL A 130 2.25 -3.42 -11.21
C VAL A 130 1.00 -3.63 -10.37
N VAL A 131 1.19 -4.21 -9.20
CA VAL A 131 0.17 -4.46 -8.19
C VAL A 131 0.46 -3.58 -6.98
N SER A 132 -0.49 -2.76 -6.57
CA SER A 132 -0.47 -2.16 -5.24
C SER A 132 -1.09 -3.13 -4.24
N MET A 133 -0.41 -3.33 -3.12
CA MET A 133 -0.85 -4.19 -2.02
C MET A 133 -0.90 -3.38 -0.71
N PRO A 134 -1.90 -2.51 -0.55
CA PRO A 134 -2.01 -1.69 0.64
C PRO A 134 -2.27 -2.48 1.93
N CYS A 135 -2.85 -3.68 1.86
CA CYS A 135 -3.14 -4.49 3.05
C CYS A 135 -3.01 -5.99 2.75
N ILE A 136 -1.93 -6.59 3.21
CA ILE A 136 -1.63 -8.02 3.02
C ILE A 136 -2.67 -8.90 3.75
N GLU A 137 -3.11 -8.49 4.93
CA GLU A 137 -4.03 -9.24 5.77
C GLU A 137 -5.40 -9.41 5.10
N LEU A 138 -5.88 -8.41 4.37
CA LEU A 138 -7.11 -8.51 3.59
C LEU A 138 -6.92 -9.37 2.34
N PHE A 139 -5.75 -9.29 1.72
CA PHE A 139 -5.45 -10.11 0.55
C PHE A 139 -5.45 -11.61 0.88
N TYR A 140 -4.93 -12.01 2.03
CA TYR A 140 -4.95 -13.41 2.47
C TYR A 140 -6.31 -13.94 2.92
N LYS A 141 -7.30 -13.07 3.13
CA LYS A 141 -8.65 -13.47 3.55
C LYS A 141 -9.60 -13.77 2.39
N GLN A 142 -9.14 -13.69 1.16
CA GLN A 142 -9.95 -13.93 -0.04
C GLN A 142 -10.21 -15.42 -0.32
#